data_f0dd70f1a5858af1b262475c0d0a805c
#
_entry.id   f0dd70f1a5858af1b262475c0d0a805c
#
_cell.length_a   1.000
_cell.length_b   1.000
_cell.length_c   1.000
_cell.angle_alpha   90.00
_cell.angle_beta   90.00
_cell.angle_gamma   90.00
#
_symmetry.space_group_name_H-M   'P 1'
#
loop_
_entity.id
_entity.type
_entity.pdbx_description
1 polymer ?
#
loop_
_entity_poly.entity_id
_entity_poly.type
_entity_poly.pdbx_seq_one_letter_code
_entity_poly.pdbx_strand_id
1 'polypeptide(L)'
;MKSVAVIVTAGCLISAISFGVRAGFGLFLDPMSVDLGWGREVFALSLAIQNLVWGLGQPFAGAIADRYGSGRVLAGGGAIYAAGVVLMSVSSTPLSMHLTAGGMVGLGISGASFAVVLAALSRLVPPEKVGWAMGIGTAAGSLGQFLVVPLG
;
A
#
# COMPACT_ATOMS: atom_id res chain seq x y z
N MET A 1 10.38 -0.69 -26.02
CA MET A 1 9.82 -1.77 -25.15
C MET A 1 10.59 -1.78 -23.85
N LYS A 2 9.93 -1.54 -22.73
CA LYS A 2 10.59 -1.71 -21.42
C LYS A 2 10.93 -3.18 -21.25
N SER A 3 12.14 -3.51 -20.81
CA SER A 3 12.55 -4.89 -20.53
C SER A 3 11.59 -5.52 -19.51
N VAL A 4 11.19 -6.77 -19.72
CA VAL A 4 10.38 -7.55 -18.76
C VAL A 4 10.99 -7.50 -17.36
N ALA A 5 12.33 -7.54 -17.28
CA ALA A 5 13.05 -7.42 -16.02
C ALA A 5 12.74 -6.10 -15.28
N VAL A 6 12.71 -4.98 -15.98
CA VAL A 6 12.39 -3.66 -15.36
C VAL A 6 10.97 -3.62 -14.83
N ILE A 7 10.01 -4.18 -15.57
CA ILE A 7 8.59 -4.23 -15.17
C ILE A 7 8.43 -5.10 -13.93
N VAL A 8 9.02 -6.29 -13.92
CA VAL A 8 8.95 -7.22 -12.79
C VAL A 8 9.64 -6.63 -11.56
N THR A 9 10.84 -6.05 -11.72
CA THR A 9 11.57 -5.41 -10.61
C THR A 9 10.77 -4.25 -10.01
N ALA A 10 10.20 -3.38 -10.84
CA ALA A 10 9.36 -2.28 -10.35
C ALA A 10 8.12 -2.81 -9.60
N GLY A 11 7.44 -3.83 -10.12
CA GLY A 11 6.32 -4.48 -9.44
C GLY A 11 6.72 -5.09 -8.09
N CYS A 12 7.86 -5.76 -8.03
CA CYS A 12 8.41 -6.33 -6.79
C CYS A 12 8.71 -5.24 -5.75
N LEU A 13 9.35 -4.14 -6.16
CA LEU A 13 9.67 -3.03 -5.26
C LEU A 13 8.41 -2.36 -4.72
N ILE A 14 7.42 -2.09 -5.57
CA ILE A 14 6.14 -1.52 -5.15
C ILE A 14 5.44 -2.45 -4.15
N SER A 15 5.39 -3.75 -4.43
CA SER A 15 4.79 -4.73 -3.53
C SER A 15 5.53 -4.80 -2.20
N ALA A 16 6.86 -4.89 -2.22
CA ALA A 16 7.68 -4.96 -1.01
C ALA A 16 7.52 -3.72 -0.12
N ILE A 17 7.56 -2.53 -0.70
CA ILE A 17 7.41 -1.26 0.03
C ILE A 17 5.98 -1.14 0.59
N SER A 18 4.95 -1.39 -0.24
CA SER A 18 3.56 -1.25 0.18
C SER A 18 3.19 -2.17 1.33
N PHE A 19 3.59 -3.44 1.24
CA PHE A 19 3.34 -4.41 2.30
C PHE A 19 4.23 -4.19 3.52
N GLY A 20 5.50 -3.83 3.30
CA GLY A 20 6.47 -3.58 4.36
C GLY A 20 6.06 -2.41 5.24
N VAL A 21 5.78 -1.25 4.65
CA VAL A 21 5.33 -0.06 5.37
C VAL A 21 4.03 -0.34 6.13
N ARG A 22 3.07 -1.02 5.50
CA ARG A 22 1.82 -1.40 6.16
C ARG A 22 2.06 -2.30 7.37
N ALA A 23 2.96 -3.27 7.28
CA ALA A 23 3.30 -4.15 8.40
C ALA A 23 3.95 -3.37 9.56
N GLY A 24 4.72 -2.32 9.25
CA GLY A 24 5.34 -1.43 10.23
C GLY A 24 4.35 -0.60 11.06
N PHE A 25 3.12 -0.37 10.57
CA PHE A 25 2.14 0.43 11.34
C PHE A 25 1.89 -0.10 12.75
N GLY A 26 1.91 -1.42 12.95
CA GLY A 26 1.74 -2.04 14.26
C GLY A 26 2.84 -1.68 15.26
N LEU A 27 4.06 -1.38 14.79
CA LEU A 27 5.19 -1.03 15.65
C LEU A 27 5.05 0.37 16.26
N PHE A 28 4.37 1.28 15.56
CA PHE A 28 4.18 2.66 16.00
C PHE A 28 2.96 2.82 16.94
N LEU A 29 2.14 1.78 17.09
CA LEU A 29 0.92 1.84 17.90
C LEU A 29 1.23 2.18 19.37
N ASP A 30 2.11 1.44 20.00
CA ASP A 30 2.44 1.63 21.40
C ASP A 30 3.17 2.96 21.66
N PRO A 31 4.25 3.34 20.94
CA PRO A 31 4.90 4.64 21.12
C PRO A 31 3.96 5.82 20.93
N MET A 32 3.18 5.85 19.85
CA MET A 32 2.27 6.95 19.59
C MET A 32 1.11 7.01 20.58
N SER A 33 0.62 5.87 21.07
CA SER A 33 -0.42 5.78 22.10
C SER A 33 0.05 6.42 23.41
N VAL A 34 1.31 6.18 23.78
CA VAL A 34 1.92 6.76 24.99
C VAL A 34 2.18 8.26 24.82
N ASP A 35 2.81 8.68 23.71
CA ASP A 35 3.20 10.07 23.47
C ASP A 35 2.00 11.01 23.31
N LEU A 36 0.93 10.55 22.66
CA LEU A 36 -0.27 11.35 22.42
C LEU A 36 -1.35 11.18 23.50
N GLY A 37 -1.14 10.26 24.43
CA GLY A 37 -2.13 9.95 25.48
C GLY A 37 -3.45 9.37 24.94
N TRP A 38 -3.42 8.77 23.74
CA TRP A 38 -4.60 8.18 23.12
C TRP A 38 -4.71 6.70 23.49
N GLY A 39 -5.93 6.22 23.61
CA GLY A 39 -6.16 4.80 23.79
C GLY A 39 -5.87 4.01 22.50
N ARG A 40 -5.66 2.71 22.64
CA ARG A 40 -5.45 1.79 21.50
C ARG A 40 -6.62 1.76 20.52
N GLU A 41 -7.81 2.16 20.99
CA GLU A 41 -9.03 2.25 20.19
C GLU A 41 -8.92 3.25 19.04
N VAL A 42 -8.17 4.36 19.20
CA VAL A 42 -7.95 5.35 18.15
C VAL A 42 -7.20 4.73 16.96
N PHE A 43 -6.15 3.96 17.25
CA PHE A 43 -5.38 3.24 16.23
C PHE A 43 -6.18 2.09 15.61
N ALA A 44 -6.87 1.31 16.45
CA ALA A 44 -7.71 0.21 15.97
C ALA A 44 -8.80 0.72 15.01
N LEU A 45 -9.44 1.84 15.35
CA LEU A 45 -10.44 2.46 14.48
C LEU A 45 -9.82 3.02 13.21
N SER A 46 -8.65 3.66 13.28
CA SER A 46 -7.92 4.13 12.09
C SER A 46 -7.59 2.99 11.13
N LEU A 47 -7.11 1.85 11.65
CA LEU A 47 -6.84 0.66 10.86
C LEU A 47 -8.12 0.02 10.29
N ALA A 48 -9.22 0.03 11.03
CA ALA A 48 -10.51 -0.44 10.55
C ALA A 48 -11.01 0.43 9.38
N ILE A 49 -10.93 1.75 9.51
CA ILE A 49 -11.26 2.71 8.44
C ILE A 49 -10.32 2.48 7.24
N GLN A 50 -9.02 2.31 7.46
CA GLN A 50 -8.04 2.02 6.41
C GLN A 50 -8.41 0.77 5.61
N ASN A 51 -8.73 -0.33 6.29
CA ASN A 51 -9.12 -1.58 5.62
C ASN A 51 -10.44 -1.43 4.88
N LEU A 52 -11.40 -0.71 5.43
CA LEU A 52 -12.69 -0.44 4.78
C LEU A 52 -12.51 0.39 3.51
N VAL A 53 -11.78 1.51 3.60
CA VAL A 53 -11.50 2.40 2.46
C VAL A 53 -10.68 1.67 1.40
N TRP A 54 -9.69 0.87 1.81
CA TRP A 54 -8.93 0.02 0.90
C TRP A 54 -9.82 -0.98 0.16
N GLY A 55 -10.65 -1.73 0.88
CA GLY A 55 -11.54 -2.72 0.29
C GLY A 55 -12.57 -2.10 -0.68
N LEU A 56 -13.21 -1.00 -0.27
CA LEU A 56 -14.16 -0.28 -1.11
C LEU A 56 -13.49 0.43 -2.30
N GLY A 57 -12.27 0.91 -2.13
CA GLY A 57 -11.51 1.60 -3.18
C GLY A 57 -10.96 0.68 -4.27
N GLN A 58 -10.76 -0.62 -3.99
CA GLN A 58 -10.15 -1.57 -4.94
C GLN A 58 -10.91 -1.70 -6.27
N PRO A 59 -12.23 -1.89 -6.31
CA PRO A 59 -12.97 -1.98 -7.57
C PRO A 59 -12.82 -0.71 -8.42
N PHE A 60 -12.84 0.46 -7.78
CA PHE A 60 -12.66 1.74 -8.48
C PHE A 60 -11.24 1.90 -9.01
N ALA A 61 -10.23 1.58 -8.19
CA ALA A 61 -8.83 1.60 -8.62
C ALA A 61 -8.59 0.64 -9.79
N GLY A 62 -9.19 -0.56 -9.76
CA GLY A 62 -9.15 -1.51 -10.86
C GLY A 62 -9.77 -0.95 -12.14
N ALA A 63 -11.00 -0.41 -12.06
CA ALA A 63 -11.68 0.18 -13.20
C ALA A 63 -10.92 1.39 -13.81
N ILE A 64 -10.32 2.23 -12.97
CA ILE A 64 -9.47 3.34 -13.41
C ILE A 64 -8.19 2.81 -14.06
N ALA A 65 -7.58 1.77 -13.50
CA ALA A 65 -6.39 1.13 -14.07
C ALA A 65 -6.67 0.50 -15.44
N ASP A 66 -7.86 -0.07 -15.64
CA ASP A 66 -8.30 -0.63 -16.91
C ASP A 66 -8.47 0.45 -17.97
N ARG A 67 -8.99 1.62 -17.58
CA ARG A 67 -9.27 2.73 -18.51
C ARG A 67 -8.06 3.62 -18.79
N TYR A 68 -7.27 3.94 -17.77
CA TYR A 68 -6.20 4.95 -17.86
C TYR A 68 -4.78 4.35 -17.73
N GLY A 69 -4.68 3.05 -17.50
CA GLY A 69 -3.44 2.31 -17.36
C GLY A 69 -2.98 2.17 -15.90
N SER A 70 -2.51 0.98 -15.57
CA SER A 70 -2.08 0.61 -14.21
C SER A 70 -0.95 1.49 -13.66
N GLY A 71 -0.03 1.96 -14.52
CA GLY A 71 1.10 2.80 -14.08
C GLY A 71 0.67 4.14 -13.49
N ARG A 72 -0.37 4.77 -14.05
CA ARG A 72 -0.91 6.05 -13.53
C ARG A 72 -1.61 5.85 -12.19
N VAL A 73 -2.35 4.75 -12.06
CA VAL A 73 -3.07 4.42 -10.82
C VAL A 73 -2.09 4.08 -9.71
N LEU A 74 -1.04 3.30 -10.02
CA LEU A 74 0.04 3.00 -9.07
C LEU A 74 0.78 4.26 -8.62
N ALA A 75 1.11 5.16 -9.54
CA ALA A 75 1.77 6.43 -9.21
C ALA A 75 0.88 7.34 -8.36
N GLY A 76 -0.38 7.50 -8.73
CA GLY A 76 -1.35 8.31 -7.98
C GLY A 76 -1.65 7.72 -6.60
N GLY A 77 -1.89 6.42 -6.52
CA GLY A 77 -2.09 5.70 -5.26
C GLY A 77 -0.87 5.80 -4.35
N GLY A 78 0.33 5.61 -4.91
CA GLY A 78 1.58 5.77 -4.19
C GLY A 78 1.80 7.18 -3.66
N ALA A 79 1.47 8.21 -4.43
CA ALA A 79 1.56 9.61 -4.00
C ALA A 79 0.58 9.92 -2.86
N ILE A 80 -0.67 9.47 -2.96
CA ILE A 80 -1.67 9.62 -1.90
C ILE A 80 -1.22 8.86 -0.64
N TYR A 81 -0.68 7.65 -0.81
CA TYR A 81 -0.15 6.85 0.29
C TYR A 81 0.98 7.57 1.01
N ALA A 82 1.99 8.05 0.28
CA ALA A 82 3.11 8.80 0.84
C ALA A 82 2.64 10.08 1.57
N ALA A 83 1.74 10.84 0.96
CA ALA A 83 1.14 12.02 1.58
C ALA A 83 0.37 11.67 2.88
N GLY A 84 -0.40 10.57 2.87
CA GLY A 84 -1.11 10.08 4.04
C GLY A 84 -0.16 9.74 5.19
N VAL A 85 0.95 9.04 4.91
CA VAL A 85 1.97 8.69 5.92
C VAL A 85 2.66 9.95 6.47
N VAL A 86 3.03 10.89 5.61
CA VAL A 86 3.63 12.17 6.05
C VAL A 86 2.66 12.98 6.92
N LEU A 87 1.40 13.10 6.52
CA LEU A 87 0.39 13.81 7.29
C LEU A 87 0.04 13.09 8.60
N MET A 88 0.11 11.77 8.63
CA MET A 88 -0.04 10.98 9.84
C MET A 88 1.02 11.36 10.89
N SER A 89 2.27 11.61 10.48
CA SER A 89 3.35 11.96 11.40
C SER A 89 3.16 13.31 12.12
N VAL A 90 2.33 14.20 11.58
CA VAL A 90 1.98 15.50 12.18
C VAL A 90 0.57 15.52 12.76
N SER A 91 -0.10 14.38 12.80
CA SER A 91 -1.46 14.26 13.36
C SER A 91 -1.44 14.40 14.87
N SER A 92 -2.14 15.41 15.39
CA SER A 92 -2.22 15.73 16.82
C SER A 92 -3.60 15.46 17.44
N THR A 93 -4.57 15.05 16.65
CA THR A 93 -5.92 14.73 17.11
C THR A 93 -6.38 13.36 16.59
N PRO A 94 -7.25 12.63 17.33
CA PRO A 94 -7.80 11.37 16.85
C PRO A 94 -8.48 11.49 15.48
N LEU A 95 -9.19 12.59 15.21
CA LEU A 95 -9.85 12.82 13.94
C LEU A 95 -8.84 12.96 12.79
N SER A 96 -7.75 13.73 12.99
CA SER A 96 -6.70 13.84 11.97
C SER A 96 -6.05 12.49 11.70
N MET A 97 -5.86 11.65 12.72
CA MET A 97 -5.34 10.30 12.57
C MET A 97 -6.28 9.40 11.76
N HIS A 98 -7.59 9.45 12.03
CA HIS A 98 -8.58 8.69 11.24
C HIS A 98 -8.62 9.12 9.77
N LEU A 99 -8.48 10.42 9.49
CA LEU A 99 -8.49 10.93 8.12
C LEU A 99 -7.19 10.60 7.38
N THR A 100 -6.04 10.72 8.03
CA THR A 100 -4.73 10.48 7.40
C THR A 100 -4.41 8.99 7.33
N ALA A 101 -4.27 8.32 8.47
CA ALA A 101 -3.94 6.90 8.55
C ALA A 101 -5.09 5.99 8.06
N GLY A 102 -6.33 6.36 8.35
CA GLY A 102 -7.51 5.63 7.89
C GLY A 102 -7.87 5.95 6.44
N GLY A 103 -8.27 7.20 6.18
CA GLY A 103 -8.79 7.62 4.88
C GLY A 103 -7.75 7.69 3.79
N MET A 104 -6.75 8.57 3.93
CA MET A 104 -5.77 8.81 2.87
C MET A 104 -4.88 7.60 2.61
N VAL A 105 -4.35 6.96 3.66
CA VAL A 105 -3.52 5.76 3.51
C VAL A 105 -4.36 4.62 2.93
N GLY A 106 -5.60 4.41 3.38
CA GLY A 106 -6.50 3.40 2.82
C GLY A 106 -6.78 3.62 1.33
N LEU A 107 -7.05 4.86 0.92
CA LEU A 107 -7.25 5.22 -0.48
C LEU A 107 -5.96 5.05 -1.30
N GLY A 108 -4.82 5.47 -0.76
CA GLY A 108 -3.51 5.28 -1.38
C GLY A 108 -3.19 3.81 -1.63
N ILE A 109 -3.42 2.94 -0.63
CA ILE A 109 -3.22 1.49 -0.75
C ILE A 109 -4.15 0.90 -1.81
N SER A 110 -5.38 1.37 -1.97
CA SER A 110 -6.27 0.83 -3.01
C SER A 110 -5.73 1.05 -4.42
N GLY A 111 -5.11 2.20 -4.70
CA GLY A 111 -4.43 2.50 -5.96
C GLY A 111 -3.07 1.83 -6.12
N ALA A 112 -2.28 1.78 -5.06
CA ALA A 112 -0.97 1.09 -5.02
C ALA A 112 -1.10 -0.37 -4.57
N SER A 113 -2.27 -0.99 -4.74
CA SER A 113 -2.55 -2.32 -4.24
C SER A 113 -1.81 -3.40 -5.00
N PHE A 114 -1.54 -4.48 -4.29
CA PHE A 114 -0.97 -5.69 -4.86
C PHE A 114 -1.79 -6.23 -6.06
N ALA A 115 -3.12 -6.12 -6.00
CA ALA A 115 -3.99 -6.52 -7.11
C ALA A 115 -3.72 -5.71 -8.38
N VAL A 116 -3.51 -4.39 -8.27
CA VAL A 116 -3.17 -3.52 -9.42
C VAL A 116 -1.77 -3.87 -9.95
N VAL A 117 -0.80 -4.17 -9.07
CA VAL A 117 0.54 -4.63 -9.47
C VAL A 117 0.45 -5.95 -10.24
N LEU A 118 -0.28 -6.94 -9.72
CA LEU A 118 -0.45 -8.24 -10.39
C LEU A 118 -1.18 -8.09 -11.74
N ALA A 119 -2.21 -7.26 -11.80
CA ALA A 119 -2.90 -6.95 -13.05
C ALA A 119 -1.98 -6.28 -14.07
N ALA A 120 -1.10 -5.37 -13.61
CA ALA A 120 -0.08 -4.77 -14.47
C ALA A 120 0.93 -5.80 -14.99
N LEU A 121 1.43 -6.68 -14.11
CA LEU A 121 2.36 -7.74 -14.48
C LEU A 121 1.74 -8.70 -15.52
N SER A 122 0.49 -9.13 -15.30
CA SER A 122 -0.20 -10.05 -16.21
C SER A 122 -0.41 -9.47 -17.62
N ARG A 123 -0.49 -8.15 -17.75
CA ARG A 123 -0.69 -7.46 -19.04
C ARG A 123 0.62 -7.09 -19.76
N LEU A 124 1.67 -6.86 -19.00
CA LEU A 124 2.93 -6.32 -19.51
C LEU A 124 4.01 -7.39 -19.70
N VAL A 125 3.80 -8.59 -19.14
CA VAL A 125 4.71 -9.72 -19.23
C VAL A 125 4.17 -10.74 -20.24
N PRO A 126 5.04 -11.39 -21.06
CA PRO A 126 4.61 -12.44 -21.98
C PRO A 126 3.83 -13.56 -21.27
N PRO A 127 2.80 -14.16 -21.90
CA PRO A 127 1.91 -15.14 -21.27
C PRO A 127 2.65 -16.30 -20.59
N GLU A 128 3.75 -16.75 -21.17
CA GLU A 128 4.56 -17.87 -20.64
C GLU A 128 5.26 -17.52 -19.31
N LYS A 129 5.45 -16.23 -19.03
CA LYS A 129 6.16 -15.73 -17.84
C LYS A 129 5.24 -15.11 -16.79
N VAL A 130 3.93 -15.01 -17.05
CA VAL A 130 2.99 -14.35 -16.14
C VAL A 130 2.96 -15.05 -14.78
N GLY A 131 2.83 -16.38 -14.74
CA GLY A 131 2.81 -17.12 -13.47
C GLY A 131 4.08 -16.91 -12.64
N TRP A 132 5.25 -16.92 -13.30
CA TRP A 132 6.52 -16.63 -12.65
C TRP A 132 6.59 -15.19 -12.11
N ALA A 133 6.20 -14.20 -12.91
CA ALA A 133 6.20 -12.80 -12.50
C ALA A 133 5.25 -12.52 -11.33
N MET A 134 4.07 -13.13 -11.34
CA MET A 134 3.10 -13.04 -10.25
C MET A 134 3.62 -13.70 -8.97
N GLY A 135 4.26 -14.87 -9.08
CA GLY A 135 4.87 -15.57 -7.96
C GLY A 135 5.98 -14.74 -7.29
N ILE A 136 6.88 -14.17 -8.09
CA ILE A 136 7.96 -13.28 -7.58
C ILE A 136 7.37 -12.00 -6.97
N GLY A 137 6.36 -11.39 -7.59
CA GLY A 137 5.69 -10.22 -7.04
C GLY A 137 5.07 -10.49 -5.66
N THR A 138 4.46 -11.66 -5.50
CA THR A 138 3.91 -12.12 -4.22
C THR A 138 5.00 -12.36 -3.18
N ALA A 139 6.07 -13.05 -3.55
CA ALA A 139 7.22 -13.30 -2.69
C ALA A 139 7.89 -11.99 -2.24
N ALA A 140 8.03 -11.02 -3.15
CA ALA A 140 8.58 -9.71 -2.84
C ALA A 140 7.73 -8.95 -1.81
N GLY A 141 6.39 -9.03 -1.89
CA GLY A 141 5.49 -8.46 -0.88
C GLY A 141 5.73 -9.06 0.51
N SER A 142 5.80 -10.39 0.60
CA SER A 142 6.08 -11.10 1.86
C SER A 142 7.48 -10.77 2.40
N LEU A 143 8.48 -10.68 1.51
CA LEU A 143 9.83 -10.28 1.89
C LEU A 143 9.87 -8.85 2.43
N GLY A 144 9.10 -7.93 1.83
CA GLY A 144 8.97 -6.57 2.30
C GLY A 144 8.45 -6.49 3.74
N GLN A 145 7.41 -7.27 4.06
CA GLN A 145 6.91 -7.38 5.44
C GLN A 145 7.99 -7.88 6.40
N PHE A 146 8.72 -8.94 6.00
CA PHE A 146 9.76 -9.53 6.83
C PHE A 146 10.93 -8.57 7.08
N LEU A 147 11.33 -7.77 6.09
CA LEU A 147 12.48 -6.87 6.19
C LEU A 147 12.15 -5.57 6.93
N VAL A 148 10.96 -4.99 6.71
CA VAL A 148 10.62 -3.68 7.26
C VAL A 148 10.28 -3.76 8.75
N VAL A 149 9.61 -4.83 9.20
CA VAL A 149 9.22 -4.98 10.60
C VAL A 149 10.41 -4.92 11.57
N PRO A 150 11.54 -5.62 11.36
CA PRO A 150 12.68 -5.51 12.28
C PRO A 150 13.54 -4.25 12.11
N LEU A 151 13.30 -3.44 11.06
CA LEU A 151 14.05 -2.21 10.79
C LEU A 151 13.33 -0.95 11.30
N GLY A 152 12.06 -1.05 11.70
CA GLY A 152 11.26 0.04 12.28
C GLY A 152 11.25 -0.02 13.78
#